data_b7515e21797a37e0b229e5713880dc5e
#
_entry.id   b7515e21797a37e0b229e5713880dc5e
#
_cell.length_a   1.000
_cell.length_b   1.000
_cell.length_c   1.000
_cell.angle_alpha   90.00
_cell.angle_beta   90.00
_cell.angle_gamma   90.00
#
_symmetry.space_group_name_H-M   'P 1'
#
loop_
_entity.id
_entity.type
_entity.pdbx_description
1 polymer ?
#
loop_
_entity_poly.entity_id
_entity_poly.type
_entity_poly.pdbx_seq_one_letter_code
_entity_poly.pdbx_strand_id
1 'polypeptide(L)'
;MAFCGKCGGELLEGARFCNACGATVAAPGPVPAAPAAAPEPVAAATVSAVGSGMTSNVAGLLAYVLGLITGVVFLVLEPYNKDKFVRFHAFQSIFFNVVMIGFSIVWTILSMIMWAIGFRILGYTIGGLISTVMSIGSLVVFLAFLITWVFLMFKAYNNERFELPLIGKLAARQAG
;
A
#
# COMPACT_ATOMS: atom_id res chain seq x y z
N MET A 1 41.48 -21.44 19.18
CA MET A 1 40.53 -20.82 20.13
C MET A 1 40.08 -19.48 19.53
N ALA A 2 38.82 -19.27 19.37
CA ALA A 2 38.24 -18.02 18.83
C ALA A 2 37.61 -17.25 19.99
N PHE A 3 37.70 -15.90 19.95
CA PHE A 3 37.14 -15.01 20.97
C PHE A 3 35.96 -14.22 20.37
N CYS A 4 34.97 -13.95 21.19
CA CYS A 4 33.81 -13.15 20.79
C CYS A 4 34.18 -11.70 20.59
N GLY A 5 34.01 -11.14 19.39
CA GLY A 5 34.33 -9.72 19.10
C GLY A 5 33.52 -8.70 19.88
N LYS A 6 32.44 -9.11 20.58
CA LYS A 6 31.57 -8.22 21.33
C LYS A 6 31.86 -8.21 22.85
N CYS A 7 32.25 -9.33 23.42
CA CYS A 7 32.50 -9.41 24.90
C CYS A 7 33.86 -10.01 25.30
N GLY A 8 34.65 -10.48 24.32
CA GLY A 8 35.96 -11.09 24.58
C GLY A 8 35.93 -12.50 25.18
N GLY A 9 34.74 -13.10 25.36
CA GLY A 9 34.61 -14.45 25.91
C GLY A 9 35.04 -15.53 24.92
N GLU A 10 35.59 -16.65 25.41
CA GLU A 10 35.99 -17.79 24.60
C GLU A 10 34.77 -18.43 23.88
N LEU A 11 34.96 -18.73 22.61
CA LEU A 11 33.96 -19.37 21.77
C LEU A 11 34.29 -20.86 21.57
N LEU A 12 33.32 -21.71 21.77
CA LEU A 12 33.41 -23.12 21.42
C LEU A 12 33.50 -23.26 19.88
N GLU A 13 34.29 -24.19 19.39
CA GLU A 13 34.41 -24.47 17.96
C GLU A 13 33.04 -24.81 17.34
N GLY A 14 32.60 -24.04 16.33
CA GLY A 14 31.32 -24.22 15.68
C GLY A 14 30.13 -23.52 16.36
N ALA A 15 30.33 -22.80 17.46
CA ALA A 15 29.25 -22.08 18.11
C ALA A 15 28.73 -20.93 17.23
N ARG A 16 27.42 -20.94 16.97
CA ARG A 16 26.73 -19.86 16.24
C ARG A 16 26.36 -18.68 17.13
N PHE A 17 26.42 -18.85 18.44
CA PHE A 17 26.13 -17.83 19.46
C PHE A 17 27.17 -17.87 20.56
N CYS A 18 27.54 -16.72 21.07
CA CYS A 18 28.41 -16.62 22.23
C CYS A 18 27.67 -17.00 23.51
N ASN A 19 28.15 -18.00 24.26
CA ASN A 19 27.52 -18.43 25.51
C ASN A 19 27.58 -17.38 26.64
N ALA A 20 28.48 -16.40 26.54
CA ALA A 20 28.63 -15.36 27.56
C ALA A 20 27.72 -14.15 27.33
N CYS A 21 27.45 -13.75 26.06
CA CYS A 21 26.70 -12.53 25.77
C CYS A 21 25.57 -12.72 24.74
N GLY A 22 25.32 -13.92 24.23
CA GLY A 22 24.27 -14.21 23.26
C GLY A 22 24.49 -13.64 21.85
N ALA A 23 25.63 -12.98 21.59
CA ALA A 23 25.91 -12.41 20.28
C ALA A 23 26.10 -13.51 19.22
N THR A 24 25.55 -13.33 18.03
CA THR A 24 25.78 -14.21 16.89
C THR A 24 27.23 -14.13 16.44
N VAL A 25 27.87 -15.30 16.29
CA VAL A 25 29.26 -15.41 15.80
C VAL A 25 29.22 -15.93 14.38
N ALA A 26 29.77 -15.18 13.45
CA ALA A 26 29.94 -15.64 12.08
C ALA A 26 30.97 -16.76 12.03
N ALA A 27 30.59 -17.97 11.66
CA ALA A 27 31.51 -19.08 11.44
C ALA A 27 32.38 -18.76 10.20
N PRO A 28 33.70 -19.03 10.22
CA PRO A 28 34.51 -18.98 9.03
C PRO A 28 34.16 -20.21 8.16
N GLY A 29 33.38 -20.00 7.14
CA GLY A 29 33.05 -21.03 6.15
C GLY A 29 33.89 -20.84 4.88
N PRO A 30 34.23 -21.91 4.14
CA PRO A 30 34.93 -21.80 2.86
C PRO A 30 34.02 -21.26 1.77
N VAL A 31 34.52 -20.30 1.02
CA VAL A 31 33.94 -19.70 -0.19
C VAL A 31 34.41 -20.50 -1.40
N PRO A 32 33.90 -20.37 -2.60
CA PRO A 32 32.58 -20.07 -3.14
C PRO A 32 32.20 -20.97 -4.34
N ALA A 33 30.94 -21.02 -4.67
CA ALA A 33 30.51 -21.23 -6.05
C ALA A 33 29.43 -20.21 -6.36
N ALA A 34 29.68 -19.37 -7.36
CA ALA A 34 28.76 -18.39 -7.91
C ALA A 34 27.74 -19.03 -8.84
N PRO A 35 26.80 -18.28 -9.39
CA PRO A 35 25.48 -18.03 -8.80
C PRO A 35 24.36 -18.59 -9.68
N ALA A 36 23.43 -19.26 -9.10
CA ALA A 36 22.08 -19.37 -9.65
C ALA A 36 21.24 -18.27 -8.99
N ALA A 37 20.62 -17.41 -9.78
CA ALA A 37 19.73 -16.38 -9.33
C ALA A 37 18.59 -17.00 -8.52
N ALA A 38 18.68 -16.89 -7.19
CA ALA A 38 17.58 -17.19 -6.30
C ALA A 38 16.62 -15.98 -6.31
N PRO A 39 15.30 -16.22 -6.22
CA PRO A 39 14.34 -15.13 -6.06
C PRO A 39 14.71 -14.35 -4.79
N GLU A 40 14.80 -13.03 -4.92
CA GLU A 40 15.05 -12.14 -3.79
C GLU A 40 14.08 -12.47 -2.65
N PRO A 41 14.56 -12.68 -1.41
CA PRO A 41 13.66 -12.80 -0.29
C PRO A 41 12.93 -11.47 -0.19
N VAL A 42 11.61 -11.51 -0.37
CA VAL A 42 10.72 -10.40 0.00
C VAL A 42 11.14 -9.98 1.39
N ALA A 43 11.74 -8.81 1.50
CA ALA A 43 12.19 -8.26 2.76
C ALA A 43 10.98 -8.28 3.69
N ALA A 44 11.02 -9.11 4.71
CA ALA A 44 10.08 -9.06 5.80
C ALA A 44 10.13 -7.62 6.30
N ALA A 45 9.08 -6.85 5.99
CA ALA A 45 8.99 -5.47 6.38
C ALA A 45 9.11 -5.46 7.91
N THR A 46 10.26 -5.00 8.39
CA THR A 46 10.45 -4.77 9.81
C THR A 46 9.33 -3.85 10.25
N VAL A 47 8.46 -4.36 11.11
CA VAL A 47 7.42 -3.58 11.75
C VAL A 47 8.15 -2.57 12.63
N SER A 48 8.43 -1.39 12.06
CA SER A 48 8.98 -0.28 12.82
C SER A 48 7.89 0.17 13.77
N ALA A 49 7.96 -0.29 15.02
CA ALA A 49 7.16 0.27 16.10
C ALA A 49 7.61 1.72 16.28
N VAL A 50 6.87 2.63 15.71
CA VAL A 50 7.00 4.06 15.98
C VAL A 50 6.55 4.25 17.41
N GLY A 51 7.47 4.65 18.30
CA GLY A 51 7.31 4.68 19.76
C GLY A 51 5.92 5.11 20.23
N SER A 52 5.36 4.40 21.19
CA SER A 52 4.05 4.56 21.87
C SER A 52 2.81 4.91 21.03
N GLY A 53 2.90 4.88 19.71
CA GLY A 53 1.81 5.12 18.75
C GLY A 53 1.32 3.86 18.04
N MET A 54 0.43 4.03 17.07
CA MET A 54 -0.03 2.96 16.18
C MET A 54 1.12 2.38 15.36
N THR A 55 1.05 1.09 15.06
CA THR A 55 1.98 0.43 14.14
C THR A 55 1.83 0.97 12.71
N SER A 56 2.91 0.94 11.93
CA SER A 56 2.94 1.49 10.56
C SER A 56 1.86 0.88 9.64
N ASN A 57 1.56 -0.41 9.81
CA ASN A 57 0.52 -1.09 9.02
C ASN A 57 -0.88 -0.57 9.35
N VAL A 58 -1.19 -0.30 10.63
CA VAL A 58 -2.47 0.28 11.04
C VAL A 58 -2.57 1.73 10.55
N ALA A 59 -1.50 2.51 10.66
CA ALA A 59 -1.46 3.88 10.13
C ALA A 59 -1.63 3.89 8.59
N GLY A 60 -0.98 2.98 7.88
CA GLY A 60 -1.13 2.80 6.44
C GLY A 60 -2.55 2.41 6.02
N LEU A 61 -3.21 1.51 6.76
CA LEU A 61 -4.62 1.17 6.56
C LEU A 61 -5.52 2.40 6.81
N LEU A 62 -5.32 3.09 7.94
CA LEU A 62 -6.14 4.25 8.30
C LEU A 62 -6.02 5.41 7.32
N ALA A 63 -4.90 5.52 6.60
CA ALA A 63 -4.74 6.49 5.53
C ALA A 63 -5.78 6.35 4.40
N TYR A 64 -6.42 5.18 4.26
CA TYR A 64 -7.49 4.95 3.29
C TYR A 64 -8.90 5.17 3.84
N VAL A 65 -9.12 5.13 5.16
CA VAL A 65 -10.48 5.10 5.75
C VAL A 65 -11.35 6.28 5.32
N LEU A 66 -10.84 7.51 5.44
CA LEU A 66 -11.50 8.72 4.93
C LEU A 66 -10.81 9.24 3.66
N GLY A 67 -9.99 8.42 3.04
CA GLY A 67 -9.34 8.67 1.77
C GLY A 67 -8.47 9.93 1.77
N LEU A 68 -8.92 10.98 1.10
CA LEU A 68 -8.16 12.22 0.96
C LEU A 68 -7.85 12.89 2.30
N ILE A 69 -8.81 12.89 3.23
CA ILE A 69 -8.66 13.57 4.53
C ILE A 69 -7.60 12.86 5.37
N THR A 70 -7.76 11.55 5.60
CA THR A 70 -6.81 10.79 6.41
C THR A 70 -5.45 10.67 5.73
N GLY A 71 -5.40 10.59 4.40
CA GLY A 71 -4.15 10.64 3.66
C GLY A 71 -3.35 11.91 3.96
N VAL A 72 -3.99 13.08 3.91
CA VAL A 72 -3.34 14.36 4.24
C VAL A 72 -2.95 14.42 5.72
N VAL A 73 -3.82 13.96 6.62
CA VAL A 73 -3.53 13.95 8.08
C VAL A 73 -2.25 13.16 8.36
N PHE A 74 -2.10 11.95 7.79
CA PHE A 74 -0.90 11.13 8.02
C PHE A 74 0.38 11.68 7.36
N LEU A 75 0.26 12.55 6.36
CA LEU A 75 1.42 13.26 5.79
C LEU A 75 1.92 14.40 6.68
N VAL A 76 1.06 14.94 7.56
CA VAL A 76 1.41 16.06 8.45
C VAL A 76 1.70 15.58 9.87
N LEU A 77 1.03 14.50 10.31
CA LEU A 77 1.08 14.02 11.68
C LEU A 77 2.42 13.34 12.01
N GLU A 78 3.17 13.89 12.96
CA GLU A 78 4.33 13.22 13.53
C GLU A 78 3.91 12.11 14.50
N PRO A 79 4.61 10.98 14.52
CA PRO A 79 5.84 10.62 13.80
C PRO A 79 5.60 9.95 12.43
N TYR A 80 4.35 9.78 12.02
CA TYR A 80 3.94 8.99 10.84
C TYR A 80 4.41 9.60 9.50
N ASN A 81 4.55 10.93 9.46
CA ASN A 81 5.05 11.65 8.29
C ASN A 81 6.53 11.34 7.94
N LYS A 82 7.28 10.73 8.86
CA LYS A 82 8.66 10.29 8.66
C LYS A 82 8.76 8.83 8.21
N ASP A 83 7.68 8.06 8.36
CA ASP A 83 7.63 6.67 7.95
C ASP A 83 7.34 6.55 6.45
N LYS A 84 8.29 6.00 5.70
CA LYS A 84 8.18 5.81 4.25
C LYS A 84 7.02 4.91 3.84
N PHE A 85 6.64 3.94 4.68
CA PHE A 85 5.52 3.05 4.42
C PHE A 85 4.20 3.81 4.53
N VAL A 86 4.01 4.55 5.62
CA VAL A 86 2.80 5.35 5.86
C VAL A 86 2.67 6.45 4.79
N ARG A 87 3.76 7.15 4.47
CA ARG A 87 3.77 8.16 3.40
C ARG A 87 3.34 7.59 2.05
N PHE A 88 3.85 6.41 1.69
CA PHE A 88 3.48 5.76 0.43
C PHE A 88 1.96 5.52 0.37
N HIS A 89 1.38 4.90 1.42
CA HIS A 89 -0.06 4.63 1.47
C HIS A 89 -0.91 5.89 1.55
N ALA A 90 -0.44 6.93 2.25
CA ALA A 90 -1.09 8.23 2.31
C ALA A 90 -1.15 8.92 0.94
N PHE A 91 -0.04 9.00 0.20
CA PHE A 91 -0.03 9.54 -1.16
C PHE A 91 -0.89 8.70 -2.11
N GLN A 92 -0.80 7.37 -2.04
CA GLN A 92 -1.61 6.50 -2.90
C GLN A 92 -3.09 6.66 -2.62
N SER A 93 -3.50 6.81 -1.36
CA SER A 93 -4.88 7.08 -0.96
C SER A 93 -5.38 8.42 -1.53
N ILE A 94 -4.59 9.48 -1.41
CA ILE A 94 -4.92 10.80 -1.97
C ILE A 94 -5.11 10.71 -3.49
N PHE A 95 -4.13 10.16 -4.21
CA PHE A 95 -4.21 10.04 -5.66
C PHE A 95 -5.38 9.16 -6.12
N PHE A 96 -5.62 8.04 -5.42
CA PHE A 96 -6.77 7.18 -5.70
C PHE A 96 -8.09 7.94 -5.57
N ASN A 97 -8.26 8.73 -4.50
CA ASN A 97 -9.46 9.53 -4.30
C ASN A 97 -9.60 10.64 -5.34
N VAL A 98 -8.51 11.33 -5.70
CA VAL A 98 -8.54 12.37 -6.75
C VAL A 98 -8.98 11.76 -8.08
N VAL A 99 -8.44 10.60 -8.46
CA VAL A 99 -8.85 9.88 -9.68
C VAL A 99 -10.31 9.45 -9.60
N MET A 100 -10.74 8.92 -8.46
CA MET A 100 -12.12 8.49 -8.25
C MET A 100 -13.10 9.66 -8.36
N ILE A 101 -12.79 10.81 -7.74
CA ILE A 101 -13.60 12.02 -7.83
C ILE A 101 -13.66 12.53 -9.27
N GLY A 102 -12.52 12.67 -9.94
CA GLY A 102 -12.44 13.13 -11.33
C GLY A 102 -13.25 12.21 -12.27
N PHE A 103 -13.08 10.90 -12.12
CA PHE A 103 -13.86 9.93 -12.88
C PHE A 103 -15.37 10.06 -12.60
N SER A 104 -15.77 10.20 -11.33
CA SER A 104 -17.18 10.35 -10.95
C SER A 104 -17.82 11.60 -11.55
N ILE A 105 -17.09 12.72 -11.60
CA ILE A 105 -17.58 13.94 -12.24
C ILE A 105 -17.84 13.71 -13.74
N VAL A 106 -16.85 13.17 -14.44
CA VAL A 106 -16.99 12.87 -15.89
C VAL A 106 -18.13 11.90 -16.15
N TRP A 107 -18.22 10.84 -15.37
CA TRP A 107 -19.28 9.82 -15.46
C TRP A 107 -20.66 10.42 -15.21
N THR A 108 -20.80 11.31 -14.22
CA THR A 108 -22.05 11.99 -13.91
C THR A 108 -22.48 12.90 -15.04
N ILE A 109 -21.57 13.70 -15.60
CA ILE A 109 -21.87 14.57 -16.75
C ILE A 109 -22.32 13.75 -17.94
N LEU A 110 -21.59 12.66 -18.26
CA LEU A 110 -21.95 11.75 -19.36
C LEU A 110 -23.33 11.13 -19.13
N SER A 111 -23.62 10.68 -17.93
CA SER A 111 -24.90 10.09 -17.56
C SER A 111 -26.04 11.09 -17.70
N MET A 112 -25.84 12.35 -17.29
CA MET A 112 -26.84 13.43 -17.46
C MET A 112 -27.13 13.72 -18.93
N ILE A 113 -26.11 13.76 -19.78
CA ILE A 113 -26.26 13.97 -21.22
C ILE A 113 -27.03 12.82 -21.84
N MET A 114 -26.63 11.58 -21.54
CA MET A 114 -27.28 10.37 -22.05
C MET A 114 -28.76 10.28 -21.60
N TRP A 115 -29.03 10.65 -20.36
CA TRP A 115 -30.38 10.72 -19.83
C TRP A 115 -31.23 11.76 -20.57
N ALA A 116 -30.69 12.99 -20.76
CA ALA A 116 -31.38 14.06 -21.46
C ALA A 116 -31.69 13.71 -22.94
N ILE A 117 -30.74 13.12 -23.66
CA ILE A 117 -30.92 12.65 -25.03
C ILE A 117 -31.96 11.51 -25.06
N GLY A 118 -31.83 10.52 -24.18
CA GLY A 118 -32.73 9.37 -24.11
C GLY A 118 -34.18 9.78 -23.94
N PHE A 119 -34.48 10.58 -22.92
CA PHE A 119 -35.87 10.94 -22.60
C PHE A 119 -36.44 12.04 -23.50
N ARG A 120 -35.63 13.02 -23.91
CA ARG A 120 -36.09 14.17 -24.69
C ARG A 120 -36.22 13.89 -26.19
N ILE A 121 -35.30 13.09 -26.76
CA ILE A 121 -35.18 12.86 -28.20
C ILE A 121 -35.74 11.51 -28.57
N LEU A 122 -35.44 10.45 -27.81
CA LEU A 122 -35.76 9.08 -28.17
C LEU A 122 -37.04 8.55 -27.48
N GLY A 123 -37.63 9.35 -26.56
CA GLY A 123 -38.85 8.99 -25.86
C GLY A 123 -38.66 8.10 -24.64
N TYR A 124 -39.73 7.89 -23.88
CA TYR A 124 -39.69 7.24 -22.56
C TYR A 124 -39.17 5.81 -22.59
N THR A 125 -39.52 5.04 -23.60
CA THR A 125 -39.11 3.62 -23.68
C THR A 125 -37.60 3.48 -23.85
N ILE A 126 -37.02 4.16 -24.82
CA ILE A 126 -35.60 4.12 -25.15
C ILE A 126 -34.81 4.85 -24.04
N GLY A 127 -35.33 5.98 -23.55
CA GLY A 127 -34.74 6.72 -22.41
C GLY A 127 -34.66 5.87 -21.16
N GLY A 128 -35.70 5.07 -20.87
CA GLY A 128 -35.71 4.13 -19.76
C GLY A 128 -34.65 3.04 -19.91
N LEU A 129 -34.50 2.46 -21.09
CA LEU A 129 -33.47 1.45 -21.36
C LEU A 129 -32.04 2.05 -21.17
N ILE A 130 -31.79 3.23 -21.74
CA ILE A 130 -30.49 3.94 -21.55
C ILE A 130 -30.23 4.19 -20.07
N SER A 131 -31.21 4.69 -19.32
CA SER A 131 -31.10 4.95 -17.91
C SER A 131 -30.76 3.68 -17.11
N THR A 132 -31.39 2.56 -17.44
CA THR A 132 -31.13 1.26 -16.81
C THR A 132 -29.69 0.80 -17.07
N VAL A 133 -29.23 0.87 -18.32
CA VAL A 133 -27.85 0.49 -18.68
C VAL A 133 -26.83 1.37 -17.96
N MET A 134 -27.06 2.69 -17.92
CA MET A 134 -26.16 3.62 -17.21
C MET A 134 -26.15 3.38 -15.70
N SER A 135 -27.29 3.00 -15.09
CA SER A 135 -27.38 2.65 -13.69
C SER A 135 -26.62 1.37 -13.35
N ILE A 136 -26.75 0.34 -14.18
CA ILE A 136 -25.98 -0.90 -14.05
C ILE A 136 -24.48 -0.61 -14.21
N GLY A 137 -24.10 0.18 -15.21
CA GLY A 137 -22.73 0.63 -15.40
C GLY A 137 -22.17 1.36 -14.17
N SER A 138 -22.96 2.27 -13.60
CA SER A 138 -22.60 2.99 -12.36
C SER A 138 -22.37 2.03 -11.19
N LEU A 139 -23.22 1.03 -11.03
CA LEU A 139 -23.08 0.02 -9.98
C LEU A 139 -21.79 -0.80 -10.18
N VAL A 140 -21.50 -1.23 -11.39
CA VAL A 140 -20.27 -2.00 -11.70
C VAL A 140 -19.02 -1.16 -11.38
N VAL A 141 -19.00 0.10 -11.82
CA VAL A 141 -17.90 1.02 -11.55
C VAL A 141 -17.73 1.24 -10.05
N PHE A 142 -18.82 1.51 -9.34
CA PHE A 142 -18.79 1.67 -7.88
C PHE A 142 -18.21 0.44 -7.18
N LEU A 143 -18.66 -0.76 -7.55
CA LEU A 143 -18.15 -2.01 -6.98
C LEU A 143 -16.67 -2.23 -7.29
N ALA A 144 -16.22 -1.90 -8.50
CA ALA A 144 -14.81 -2.00 -8.87
C ALA A 144 -13.93 -1.08 -8.01
N PHE A 145 -14.35 0.16 -7.79
CA PHE A 145 -13.65 1.09 -6.90
C PHE A 145 -13.68 0.63 -5.45
N LEU A 146 -14.82 0.14 -4.95
CA LEU A 146 -14.98 -0.37 -3.59
C LEU A 146 -14.06 -1.57 -3.34
N ILE A 147 -14.04 -2.54 -4.25
CA ILE A 147 -13.18 -3.72 -4.15
C ILE A 147 -11.71 -3.31 -4.16
N THR A 148 -11.31 -2.41 -5.07
CA THR A 148 -9.94 -1.89 -5.12
C THR A 148 -9.57 -1.18 -3.82
N TRP A 149 -10.46 -0.36 -3.29
CA TRP A 149 -10.24 0.36 -2.03
C TRP A 149 -10.03 -0.59 -0.84
N VAL A 150 -10.93 -1.58 -0.66
CA VAL A 150 -10.81 -2.60 0.38
C VAL A 150 -9.53 -3.42 0.21
N PHE A 151 -9.21 -3.79 -1.02
CA PHE A 151 -7.98 -4.52 -1.35
C PHE A 151 -6.72 -3.73 -0.94
N LEU A 152 -6.67 -2.43 -1.20
CA LEU A 152 -5.55 -1.57 -0.80
C LEU A 152 -5.43 -1.46 0.72
N MET A 153 -6.55 -1.34 1.44
CA MET A 153 -6.58 -1.36 2.91
C MET A 153 -6.02 -2.68 3.45
N PHE A 154 -6.44 -3.81 2.86
CA PHE A 154 -5.94 -5.13 3.24
C PHE A 154 -4.45 -5.29 2.99
N LYS A 155 -3.94 -4.82 1.85
CA LYS A 155 -2.50 -4.82 1.53
C LYS A 155 -1.70 -3.96 2.52
N ALA A 156 -2.18 -2.76 2.84
CA ALA A 156 -1.55 -1.88 3.84
C ALA A 156 -1.51 -2.54 5.23
N TYR A 157 -2.59 -3.18 5.66
CA TYR A 157 -2.65 -3.89 6.93
C TYR A 157 -1.62 -5.03 7.01
N ASN A 158 -1.38 -5.74 5.91
CA ASN A 158 -0.39 -6.82 5.83
C ASN A 158 1.06 -6.32 5.61
N ASN A 159 1.33 -5.04 5.78
CA ASN A 159 2.65 -4.42 5.53
C ASN A 159 3.15 -4.57 4.08
N GLU A 160 2.26 -4.76 3.12
CA GLU A 160 2.62 -4.90 1.71
C GLU A 160 2.46 -3.56 0.97
N ARG A 161 3.51 -3.15 0.25
CA ARG A 161 3.47 -2.01 -0.67
C ARG A 161 2.96 -2.49 -2.02
N PHE A 162 1.65 -2.48 -2.20
CA PHE A 162 1.06 -2.77 -3.50
C PHE A 162 0.94 -1.47 -4.32
N GLU A 163 1.68 -1.39 -5.41
CA GLU A 163 1.66 -0.24 -6.30
C GLU A 163 0.55 -0.40 -7.35
N LEU A 164 -0.46 0.46 -7.29
CA LEU A 164 -1.42 0.56 -8.37
C LEU A 164 -0.73 1.01 -9.67
N PRO A 165 -1.12 0.50 -10.83
CA PRO A 165 -0.59 0.97 -12.10
C PRO A 165 -0.82 2.49 -12.23
N LEU A 166 0.20 3.25 -12.62
CA LEU A 166 0.27 4.71 -12.70
C LEU A 166 0.30 5.43 -11.35
N ILE A 167 -0.72 5.25 -10.51
CA ILE A 167 -0.89 5.94 -9.21
C ILE A 167 0.18 5.50 -8.21
N GLY A 168 0.45 4.19 -8.12
CA GLY A 168 1.44 3.64 -7.18
C GLY A 168 2.85 4.14 -7.44
N LYS A 169 3.25 4.20 -8.71
CA LYS A 169 4.55 4.76 -9.10
C LYS A 169 4.69 6.24 -8.72
N LEU A 170 3.61 7.01 -8.86
CA LEU A 170 3.56 8.41 -8.45
C LEU A 170 3.69 8.55 -6.93
N ALA A 171 2.94 7.74 -6.18
CA ALA A 171 2.99 7.70 -4.73
C ALA A 171 4.38 7.30 -4.22
N ALA A 172 5.01 6.30 -4.84
CA ALA A 172 6.36 5.86 -4.49
C ALA A 172 7.40 6.97 -4.67
N ARG A 173 7.32 7.74 -5.77
CA ARG A 173 8.20 8.89 -6.01
C ARG A 173 8.05 10.01 -4.97
N GLN A 174 6.85 10.24 -4.48
CA GLN A 174 6.56 11.28 -3.49
C GLN A 174 6.89 10.81 -2.05
N ALA A 175 6.84 9.52 -1.81
CA ALA A 175 7.16 8.97 -0.49
C ALA A 175 8.69 8.95 -0.19
N GLY A 176 9.53 8.97 -1.18
CA GLY A 176 10.99 9.05 -1.05
C GLY A 176 11.67 7.71 -0.82
#